data_ba994c0c0467dd208fc415d5f7750323
#
_entry.id   ba994c0c0467dd208fc415d5f7750323
#
_cell.length_a   1.000
_cell.length_b   1.000
_cell.length_c   1.000
_cell.angle_alpha   90.00
_cell.angle_beta   90.00
_cell.angle_gamma   90.00
#
_symmetry.space_group_name_H-M   'P 1'
#
loop_
_entity.id
_entity.type
_entity.pdbx_description
1 polymer ?
#
loop_
_entity_poly.entity_id
_entity_poly.type
_entity_poly.pdbx_seq_one_letter_code
_entity_poly.pdbx_strand_id
1 'polypeptide(L)'
;GIQRTIQLWMHGDQTSATLDLNTDNGSYSLEYKDTDGNTVTQGGGGVAFDADGNERPLTEDEIMEELNAPDVEYLDDGSVWIYYKNQKIEITDKFDKDNVCYVKIENGDETIYMTVKYQNGYSTSPDKYPDPRSFN
;
A
#
# COMPACT_ATOMS: atom_id res chain seq x y z
N GLY A 1 -2.74 -15.64 -18.23
CA GLY A 1 -2.31 -14.60 -17.34
C GLY A 1 -0.84 -14.72 -16.97
N ILE A 2 -0.36 -13.73 -16.30
CA ILE A 2 1.02 -13.66 -15.81
C ILE A 2 1.00 -13.85 -14.31
N GLN A 3 1.82 -14.79 -13.80
CA GLN A 3 1.91 -15.05 -12.36
C GLN A 3 3.21 -14.49 -11.79
N ARG A 4 3.12 -13.93 -10.59
CA ARG A 4 4.26 -13.42 -9.83
C ARG A 4 4.10 -13.83 -8.38
N THR A 5 5.22 -14.02 -7.69
CA THR A 5 5.23 -14.18 -6.24
C THR A 5 5.61 -12.85 -5.63
N ILE A 6 4.78 -12.36 -4.71
CA ILE A 6 5.02 -11.09 -4.03
C ILE A 6 4.97 -11.29 -2.51
N GLN A 7 5.44 -10.30 -1.77
CA GLN A 7 5.37 -10.31 -0.31
C GLN A 7 4.31 -9.32 0.15
N LEU A 8 3.44 -9.78 1.05
CA LEU A 8 2.42 -8.94 1.68
C LEU A 8 2.71 -8.83 3.18
N TRP A 9 2.32 -7.72 3.77
CA TRP A 9 2.38 -7.54 5.21
C TRP A 9 1.07 -7.99 5.85
N MET A 10 1.17 -8.79 6.92
CA MET A 10 0.03 -9.25 7.71
C MET A 10 0.40 -9.15 9.18
N HIS A 11 -0.22 -8.21 9.89
CA HIS A 11 -0.06 -8.05 11.34
C HIS A 11 1.40 -8.02 11.79
N GLY A 12 2.24 -7.31 11.03
CA GLY A 12 3.65 -7.12 11.35
C GLY A 12 4.60 -8.14 10.73
N ASP A 13 4.09 -9.18 10.05
CA ASP A 13 4.89 -10.19 9.39
C ASP A 13 4.64 -10.21 7.89
N GLN A 14 5.65 -10.62 7.15
CA GLN A 14 5.50 -10.78 5.69
C GLN A 14 5.05 -12.20 5.35
N THR A 15 4.15 -12.31 4.39
CA THR A 15 3.74 -13.59 3.85
C THR A 15 3.84 -13.55 2.34
N SER A 16 4.15 -14.70 1.73
CA SER A 16 4.21 -14.81 0.28
C SER A 16 2.81 -14.96 -0.30
N ALA A 17 2.57 -14.28 -1.41
CA ALA A 17 1.31 -14.37 -2.13
C ALA A 17 1.58 -14.63 -3.60
N THR A 18 0.66 -15.35 -4.25
CA THR A 18 0.68 -15.52 -5.70
C THR A 18 -0.22 -14.47 -6.32
N LEU A 19 0.37 -13.64 -7.17
CA LEU A 19 -0.36 -12.62 -7.91
C LEU A 19 -0.57 -13.12 -9.33
N ASP A 20 -1.83 -13.19 -9.76
CA ASP A 20 -2.21 -13.59 -11.11
C ASP A 20 -2.75 -12.34 -11.83
N LEU A 21 -2.06 -11.93 -12.88
CA LEU A 21 -2.35 -10.70 -13.61
C LEU A 21 -3.03 -11.01 -14.94
N ASN A 22 -4.08 -10.28 -15.25
CA ASN A 22 -4.71 -10.30 -16.57
C ASN A 22 -4.52 -8.93 -17.22
N THR A 23 -3.53 -8.84 -18.11
CA THR A 23 -3.20 -7.57 -18.76
C THR A 23 -4.17 -7.19 -19.86
N ASP A 24 -5.05 -8.12 -20.28
CA ASP A 24 -6.07 -7.82 -21.28
C ASP A 24 -7.17 -6.93 -20.73
N ASN A 25 -7.50 -7.06 -19.44
CA ASN A 25 -8.57 -6.28 -18.82
C ASN A 25 -8.13 -5.50 -17.57
N GLY A 26 -6.85 -5.60 -17.20
CA GLY A 26 -6.32 -4.86 -16.04
C GLY A 26 -6.71 -5.43 -14.69
N SER A 27 -7.23 -6.64 -14.64
CA SER A 27 -7.61 -7.27 -13.38
C SER A 27 -6.49 -8.13 -12.81
N TYR A 28 -6.57 -8.40 -11.51
CA TYR A 28 -5.64 -9.31 -10.85
C TYR A 28 -6.34 -10.08 -9.74
N SER A 29 -5.74 -11.19 -9.34
CA SER A 29 -6.12 -11.90 -8.11
C SER A 29 -4.89 -12.20 -7.28
N LEU A 30 -5.06 -12.15 -5.97
CA LEU A 30 -4.04 -12.50 -4.98
C LEU A 30 -4.50 -13.74 -4.22
N GLU A 31 -3.59 -14.70 -4.04
CA GLU A 31 -3.87 -15.87 -3.22
C GLU A 31 -2.75 -16.02 -2.19
N TYR A 32 -3.14 -16.14 -0.92
CA TYR A 32 -2.18 -16.28 0.17
C TYR A 32 -2.82 -17.05 1.33
N LYS A 33 -1.99 -17.45 2.28
CA LYS A 33 -2.44 -18.10 3.52
C LYS A 33 -2.55 -17.06 4.62
N ASP A 34 -3.66 -17.06 5.35
CA ASP A 34 -3.80 -16.22 6.53
C ASP A 34 -3.09 -16.84 7.75
N THR A 35 -3.19 -16.20 8.91
CA THR A 35 -2.53 -16.65 10.13
C THR A 35 -3.04 -17.99 10.64
N ASP A 36 -4.26 -18.37 10.25
CA ASP A 36 -4.86 -19.66 10.63
C ASP A 36 -4.58 -20.76 9.60
N GLY A 37 -3.83 -20.46 8.55
CA GLY A 37 -3.50 -21.41 7.49
C GLY A 37 -4.56 -21.56 6.42
N ASN A 38 -5.60 -20.74 6.44
CA ASN A 38 -6.66 -20.77 5.44
C ASN A 38 -6.22 -20.02 4.18
N THR A 39 -6.64 -20.52 3.02
CA THR A 39 -6.36 -19.86 1.75
C THR A 39 -7.31 -18.67 1.57
N VAL A 40 -6.76 -17.51 1.31
CA VAL A 40 -7.51 -16.28 1.03
C VAL A 40 -7.24 -15.87 -0.41
N THR A 41 -8.32 -15.53 -1.12
CA THR A 41 -8.21 -15.02 -2.49
C THR A 41 -8.86 -13.64 -2.54
N GLN A 42 -8.14 -12.67 -3.07
CA GLN A 42 -8.63 -11.30 -3.24
C GLN A 42 -8.47 -10.88 -4.69
N GLY A 43 -9.48 -10.22 -5.22
CA GLY A 43 -9.43 -9.68 -6.58
C GLY A 43 -9.36 -8.16 -6.56
N GLY A 44 -8.89 -7.60 -7.65
CA GLY A 44 -8.81 -6.16 -7.81
C GLY A 44 -8.48 -5.80 -9.25
N GLY A 45 -8.07 -4.55 -9.42
CA GLY A 45 -7.71 -4.01 -10.72
C GLY A 45 -8.70 -2.99 -11.22
N GLY A 46 -8.66 -2.73 -12.49
CA GLY A 46 -9.54 -1.76 -13.09
C GLY A 46 -8.97 -1.21 -14.38
N VAL A 47 -9.36 0.02 -14.66
CA VAL A 47 -8.97 0.71 -15.88
C VAL A 47 -8.33 2.05 -15.54
N ALA A 48 -7.49 2.52 -16.44
CA ALA A 48 -6.99 3.88 -16.42
C ALA A 48 -7.56 4.63 -17.61
N PHE A 49 -7.40 5.94 -17.64
CA PHE A 49 -7.82 6.76 -18.76
C PHE A 49 -6.60 7.29 -19.49
N ASP A 50 -6.61 7.17 -20.82
CA ASP A 50 -5.53 7.72 -21.64
C ASP A 50 -5.72 9.24 -21.84
N ALA A 51 -4.83 9.85 -22.62
CA ALA A 51 -4.85 11.29 -22.84
C ALA A 51 -6.12 11.75 -23.57
N ASP A 52 -6.78 10.86 -24.29
CA ASP A 52 -8.02 11.15 -25.02
C ASP A 52 -9.28 10.89 -24.20
N GLY A 53 -9.12 10.45 -22.94
CA GLY A 53 -10.24 10.14 -22.06
C GLY A 53 -10.83 8.76 -22.27
N ASN A 54 -10.19 7.90 -23.06
CA ASN A 54 -10.65 6.53 -23.29
C ASN A 54 -10.12 5.60 -22.22
N GLU A 55 -10.93 4.60 -21.85
CA GLU A 55 -10.52 3.60 -20.87
C GLU A 55 -9.49 2.64 -21.48
N ARG A 56 -8.51 2.28 -20.68
CA ARG A 56 -7.56 1.22 -21.01
C ARG A 56 -7.30 0.33 -19.79
N PRO A 57 -6.92 -0.94 -19.99
CA PRO A 57 -6.56 -1.80 -18.86
C PRO A 57 -5.33 -1.27 -18.11
N LEU A 58 -5.27 -1.53 -16.81
CA LEU A 58 -4.06 -1.26 -16.04
C LEU A 58 -2.92 -2.15 -16.52
N THR A 59 -1.72 -1.59 -16.58
CA THR A 59 -0.52 -2.36 -16.89
C THR A 59 -0.02 -3.11 -15.66
N GLU A 60 0.90 -4.08 -15.87
CA GLU A 60 1.52 -4.79 -14.77
C GLU A 60 2.19 -3.81 -13.79
N ASP A 61 2.94 -2.83 -14.31
CA ASP A 61 3.64 -1.85 -13.46
C ASP A 61 2.66 -1.04 -12.62
N GLU A 62 1.54 -0.64 -13.20
CA GLU A 62 0.52 0.12 -12.45
C GLU A 62 -0.11 -0.70 -11.34
N ILE A 63 -0.38 -1.99 -11.61
CA ILE A 63 -0.93 -2.90 -10.60
C ILE A 63 0.09 -3.12 -9.48
N MET A 64 1.35 -3.34 -9.83
CA MET A 64 2.42 -3.53 -8.84
C MET A 64 2.63 -2.28 -8.00
N GLU A 65 2.53 -1.09 -8.59
CA GLU A 65 2.65 0.17 -7.86
C GLU A 65 1.52 0.32 -6.85
N GLU A 66 0.29 -0.03 -7.23
CA GLU A 66 -0.86 0.01 -6.33
C GLU A 66 -0.67 -0.96 -5.16
N LEU A 67 -0.21 -2.18 -5.43
CA LEU A 67 -0.01 -3.21 -4.40
C LEU A 67 1.17 -2.90 -3.47
N ASN A 68 2.14 -2.11 -3.92
CA ASN A 68 3.32 -1.74 -3.16
C ASN A 68 3.21 -0.37 -2.49
N ALA A 69 2.05 0.28 -2.57
CA ALA A 69 1.85 1.58 -1.93
C ALA A 69 1.98 1.45 -0.41
N PRO A 70 2.45 2.51 0.28
CA PRO A 70 2.52 2.48 1.74
C PRO A 70 1.16 2.24 2.38
N ASP A 71 1.14 1.53 3.51
CA ASP A 71 -0.07 1.22 4.25
C ASP A 71 0.15 1.47 5.73
N VAL A 72 -0.95 1.76 6.46
CA VAL A 72 -0.90 2.02 7.90
C VAL A 72 -1.80 1.00 8.59
N GLU A 73 -1.27 0.35 9.63
CA GLU A 73 -2.03 -0.61 10.42
C GLU A 73 -2.05 -0.20 11.90
N TYR A 74 -3.23 -0.30 12.50
CA TYR A 74 -3.45 -0.07 13.94
C TYR A 74 -3.67 -1.44 14.59
N LEU A 75 -2.73 -1.87 15.43
CA LEU A 75 -2.80 -3.17 16.07
C LEU A 75 -3.60 -3.13 17.36
N ASP A 76 -4.03 -4.29 17.82
CA ASP A 76 -4.83 -4.42 19.05
C ASP A 76 -4.09 -3.99 20.31
N ASP A 77 -2.76 -4.02 20.29
CA ASP A 77 -1.93 -3.58 21.42
C ASP A 77 -1.76 -2.07 21.50
N GLY A 78 -2.39 -1.33 20.58
CA GLY A 78 -2.31 0.12 20.52
C GLY A 78 -1.17 0.65 19.67
N SER A 79 -0.35 -0.23 19.09
CA SER A 79 0.74 0.22 18.23
C SER A 79 0.25 0.55 16.83
N VAL A 80 0.96 1.49 16.20
CA VAL A 80 0.66 1.94 14.84
C VAL A 80 1.90 1.77 13.99
N TRP A 81 1.74 1.13 12.84
CA TRP A 81 2.84 0.77 11.95
C TRP A 81 2.57 1.20 10.53
N ILE A 82 3.65 1.60 9.85
CA ILE A 82 3.64 1.83 8.40
C ILE A 82 4.38 0.66 7.76
N TYR A 83 3.78 0.11 6.70
CA TYR A 83 4.42 -0.93 5.89
C TYR A 83 4.67 -0.37 4.50
N TYR A 84 5.90 -0.52 4.02
CA TYR A 84 6.25 -0.12 2.67
C TYR A 84 7.32 -1.05 2.12
N LYS A 85 6.97 -1.80 1.09
CA LYS A 85 7.84 -2.80 0.47
C LYS A 85 8.33 -3.77 1.55
N ASN A 86 9.65 -3.82 1.83
CA ASN A 86 10.21 -4.70 2.85
C ASN A 86 10.50 -4.00 4.17
N GLN A 87 9.95 -2.81 4.37
CA GLN A 87 10.15 -2.02 5.58
C GLN A 87 8.90 -1.97 6.43
N LYS A 88 9.07 -1.99 7.75
CA LYS A 88 8.02 -1.62 8.69
C LYS A 88 8.55 -0.56 9.65
N ILE A 89 7.73 0.45 9.91
CA ILE A 89 8.12 1.60 10.71
C ILE A 89 7.08 1.81 11.78
N GLU A 90 7.49 1.74 13.05
CA GLU A 90 6.55 2.04 14.14
C GLU A 90 6.41 3.54 14.34
N ILE A 91 5.18 4.02 14.40
CA ILE A 91 4.89 5.44 14.59
C ILE A 91 3.99 5.69 15.80
N THR A 92 3.85 4.71 16.70
CA THR A 92 2.94 4.75 17.84
C THR A 92 3.05 6.05 18.64
N ASP A 93 4.28 6.50 18.96
CA ASP A 93 4.52 7.67 19.79
C ASP A 93 4.97 8.89 18.98
N LYS A 94 4.73 8.88 17.67
CA LYS A 94 5.23 9.93 16.77
C LYS A 94 4.16 10.91 16.29
N PHE A 95 2.95 10.80 16.80
CA PHE A 95 1.89 11.75 16.49
C PHE A 95 2.07 13.01 17.36
N ASP A 96 1.86 14.17 16.74
CA ASP A 96 1.96 15.44 17.46
C ASP A 96 0.65 15.77 18.22
N LYS A 97 0.57 16.97 18.76
CA LYS A 97 -0.61 17.41 19.52
C LYS A 97 -1.89 17.45 18.68
N ASP A 98 -1.76 17.53 17.37
CA ASP A 98 -2.88 17.54 16.43
C ASP A 98 -3.19 16.16 15.88
N ASN A 99 -2.57 15.11 16.43
CA ASN A 99 -2.69 13.71 15.99
C ASN A 99 -2.20 13.49 14.56
N VAL A 100 -1.13 14.20 14.18
CA VAL A 100 -0.51 14.08 12.86
C VAL A 100 0.93 13.59 13.01
N CYS A 101 1.32 12.68 12.12
CA CYS A 101 2.68 12.15 12.06
C CYS A 101 3.25 12.39 10.66
N TYR A 102 4.46 12.91 10.60
CA TYR A 102 5.17 13.14 9.35
C TYR A 102 6.34 12.17 9.27
N VAL A 103 6.37 11.34 8.25
CA VAL A 103 7.39 10.30 8.09
C VAL A 103 8.03 10.41 6.72
N LYS A 104 9.37 10.41 6.71
CA LYS A 104 10.14 10.33 5.48
C LYS A 104 10.62 8.89 5.32
N ILE A 105 10.20 8.24 4.24
CA ILE A 105 10.56 6.85 3.96
C ILE A 105 11.60 6.83 2.85
N GLU A 106 12.75 6.21 3.11
CA GLU A 106 13.80 6.06 2.12
C GLU A 106 13.95 4.58 1.76
N ASN A 107 13.97 4.28 0.46
CA ASN A 107 14.13 2.94 -0.05
C ASN A 107 15.02 2.99 -1.30
N GLY A 108 16.33 2.72 -1.11
CA GLY A 108 17.28 2.91 -2.18
C GLY A 108 17.35 4.37 -2.61
N ASP A 109 17.15 4.63 -3.88
CA ASP A 109 17.16 6.00 -4.43
C ASP A 109 15.79 6.68 -4.31
N GLU A 110 14.80 5.97 -3.79
CA GLU A 110 13.45 6.48 -3.69
C GLU A 110 13.22 7.13 -2.32
N THR A 111 12.56 8.29 -2.32
CA THR A 111 12.15 8.97 -1.10
C THR A 111 10.66 9.27 -1.18
N ILE A 112 9.94 8.93 -0.11
CA ILE A 112 8.51 9.20 0.00
C ILE A 112 8.28 10.01 1.27
N TYR A 113 7.54 11.11 1.14
CA TYR A 113 7.08 11.90 2.28
C TYR A 113 5.64 11.50 2.59
N MET A 114 5.40 11.06 3.81
CA MET A 114 4.09 10.56 4.22
C MET A 114 3.55 11.35 5.40
N THR A 115 2.29 11.75 5.30
CA THR A 115 1.56 12.39 6.39
C THR A 115 0.45 11.46 6.82
N VAL A 116 0.41 11.12 8.13
CA VAL A 116 -0.59 10.21 8.70
C VAL A 116 -1.39 10.97 9.73
N LYS A 117 -2.72 10.93 9.62
CA LYS A 117 -3.62 11.44 10.65
C LYS A 117 -4.16 10.27 11.46
N TYR A 118 -4.05 10.32 12.77
CA TYR A 118 -4.40 9.21 13.65
C TYR A 118 -5.85 8.75 13.39
N GLN A 119 -6.00 7.51 12.92
CA GLN A 119 -7.28 6.90 12.57
C GLN A 119 -8.13 7.73 11.59
N ASN A 120 -7.47 8.58 10.78
CA ASN A 120 -8.19 9.49 9.89
C ASN A 120 -7.48 9.68 8.54
N GLY A 121 -6.83 8.63 8.07
CA GLY A 121 -6.25 8.60 6.73
C GLY A 121 -4.78 8.98 6.67
N TYR A 122 -4.24 8.86 5.47
CA TYR A 122 -2.85 9.21 5.19
C TYR A 122 -2.70 9.56 3.71
N SER A 123 -1.60 10.24 3.40
CA SER A 123 -1.28 10.59 2.02
C SER A 123 0.23 10.63 1.84
N THR A 124 0.69 10.42 0.62
CA THR A 124 2.12 10.41 0.30
C THR A 124 2.41 11.34 -0.87
N SER A 125 3.67 11.80 -0.93
CA SER A 125 4.15 12.61 -2.05
C SER A 125 5.66 12.38 -2.21
N PRO A 126 6.17 12.44 -3.45
CA PRO A 126 7.62 12.30 -3.67
C PRO A 126 8.42 13.55 -3.33
N ASP A 127 7.76 14.70 -3.15
CA ASP A 127 8.44 15.99 -3.05
C ASP A 127 8.38 16.63 -1.67
N LYS A 128 7.27 16.47 -0.96
CA LYS A 128 7.05 17.15 0.32
C LYS A 128 5.96 16.44 1.12
N TYR A 129 5.89 16.73 2.42
CA TYR A 129 4.83 16.18 3.25
C TYR A 129 3.47 16.72 2.81
N PRO A 130 2.49 15.84 2.49
CA PRO A 130 1.14 16.30 2.20
C PRO A 130 0.54 17.09 3.37
N ASP A 131 -0.25 18.11 3.04
CA ASP A 131 -0.95 18.90 4.05
C ASP A 131 -2.06 18.04 4.66
N PRO A 132 -2.11 17.86 5.99
CA PRO A 132 -3.13 17.02 6.62
C PRO A 132 -4.56 17.51 6.35
N ARG A 133 -4.74 18.76 5.96
CA ARG A 133 -6.05 19.32 5.61
C ARG A 133 -6.49 18.93 4.20
N SER A 134 -5.60 18.40 3.37
CA SER A 134 -5.88 18.08 1.96
C SER A 134 -6.48 16.70 1.75
N PHE A 135 -6.59 15.87 2.80
CA PHE A 135 -7.10 14.50 2.68
C PHE A 135 -7.80 14.06 3.96
N ASN A 136 -8.55 12.99 3.82
CA ASN A 136 -9.16 12.28 4.95
C ASN A 136 -8.74 10.85 4.94
#